data_4b689561e962fab7f178101f898fcdda
#
_entry.id   4b689561e962fab7f178101f898fcdda
#
_cell.length_a   1.000
_cell.length_b   1.000
_cell.length_c   1.000
_cell.angle_alpha   90.00
_cell.angle_beta   90.00
_cell.angle_gamma   90.00
#
_symmetry.space_group_name_H-M   'P 1'
#
loop_
_entity.id
_entity.type
_entity.pdbx_description
1 polymer ?
#
loop_
_entity_poly.entity_id
_entity_poly.type
_entity_poly.pdbx_seq_one_letter_code
_entity_poly.pdbx_strand_id
1 'polypeptide(L)'
;VQQKLDYVYKNGRKLLHIVNQLLDFRKAEAGAMPIHVAQVNVEELLQDAFALFKENAQKRAISFHIKSDLEGRLFPADRTYVETILMNLLSNAFKFTPDGGSISLSLWTEGDTYGFTVRDSGIGMSPEQLTRIFERFYQVDGQRKGTGIGLSLVKMLVEKHHGTITVASEPAQYTEFKVTLPADMA
;
A
#
# COMPACT_ATOMS: atom_id res chain seq x y z
N VAL A 1 -29.79 -7.67 -18.09
CA VAL A 1 -30.04 -7.67 -16.64
C VAL A 1 -28.75 -7.98 -15.90
N GLN A 2 -28.00 -9.04 -16.27
CA GLN A 2 -26.76 -9.48 -15.59
C GLN A 2 -25.71 -8.37 -15.51
N GLN A 3 -25.40 -7.68 -16.61
CA GLN A 3 -24.41 -6.58 -16.65
C GLN A 3 -24.78 -5.42 -15.71
N LYS A 4 -26.07 -5.09 -15.56
CA LYS A 4 -26.51 -4.05 -14.63
C LYS A 4 -26.36 -4.48 -13.18
N LEU A 5 -26.63 -5.74 -12.86
CA LEU A 5 -26.40 -6.31 -11.53
C LEU A 5 -24.91 -6.33 -11.16
N ASP A 6 -24.03 -6.75 -12.08
CA ASP A 6 -22.59 -6.72 -11.87
C ASP A 6 -22.06 -5.29 -11.65
N TYR A 7 -22.62 -4.33 -12.38
CA TYR A 7 -22.26 -2.91 -12.21
C TYR A 7 -22.70 -2.39 -10.83
N VAL A 8 -23.92 -2.69 -10.39
CA VAL A 8 -24.42 -2.30 -9.06
C VAL A 8 -23.59 -2.95 -7.96
N TYR A 9 -23.30 -4.25 -8.09
CA TYR A 9 -22.48 -4.99 -7.14
C TYR A 9 -21.06 -4.40 -7.01
N LYS A 10 -20.39 -4.12 -8.13
CA LYS A 10 -19.06 -3.48 -8.14
C LYS A 10 -19.08 -2.10 -7.48
N ASN A 11 -20.08 -1.28 -7.77
CA ASN A 11 -20.21 0.04 -7.16
C ASN A 11 -20.54 -0.04 -5.67
N GLY A 12 -21.37 -0.98 -5.25
CA GLY A 12 -21.67 -1.23 -3.84
C GLY A 12 -20.43 -1.63 -3.05
N ARG A 13 -19.61 -2.55 -3.58
CA ARG A 13 -18.32 -2.92 -2.97
C ARG A 13 -17.35 -1.76 -2.90
N LYS A 14 -17.29 -0.94 -3.94
CA LYS A 14 -16.44 0.26 -3.95
C LYS A 14 -16.89 1.27 -2.90
N LEU A 15 -18.20 1.49 -2.77
CA LEU A 15 -18.75 2.39 -1.74
C LEU A 15 -18.44 1.87 -0.33
N LEU A 16 -18.65 0.58 -0.07
CA LEU A 16 -18.32 -0.05 1.20
C LEU A 16 -16.84 0.08 1.55
N HIS A 17 -15.96 -0.11 0.56
CA HIS A 17 -14.52 0.09 0.75
C HIS A 17 -14.18 1.54 1.14
N ILE A 18 -14.82 2.52 0.48
CA ILE A 18 -14.64 3.95 0.80
C ILE A 18 -15.12 4.27 2.22
N VAL A 19 -16.28 3.76 2.60
CA VAL A 19 -16.85 3.96 3.93
C VAL A 19 -15.93 3.36 5.00
N ASN A 20 -15.44 2.15 4.79
CA ASN A 20 -14.52 1.50 5.72
C ASN A 20 -13.21 2.29 5.84
N GLN A 21 -12.60 2.72 4.73
CA GLN A 21 -11.41 3.58 4.76
C GLN A 21 -11.65 4.89 5.55
N LEU A 22 -12.83 5.52 5.39
CA LEU A 22 -13.16 6.73 6.11
C LEU A 22 -13.37 6.46 7.61
N LEU A 23 -14.00 5.35 7.97
CA LEU A 23 -14.19 4.95 9.37
C LEU A 23 -12.85 4.62 10.03
N ASP A 24 -12.00 3.87 9.37
CA ASP A 24 -10.65 3.54 9.88
C ASP A 24 -9.82 4.81 10.05
N PHE A 25 -9.90 5.71 9.07
CA PHE A 25 -9.26 7.00 9.17
C PHE A 25 -9.78 7.82 10.36
N ARG A 26 -11.10 7.91 10.55
CA ARG A 26 -11.71 8.64 11.69
C ARG A 26 -11.32 8.03 13.04
N LYS A 27 -11.30 6.70 13.15
CA LYS A 27 -10.83 6.02 14.37
C LYS A 27 -9.37 6.32 14.66
N ALA A 28 -8.53 6.32 13.63
CA ALA A 28 -7.11 6.61 13.76
C ALA A 28 -6.86 8.07 14.18
N GLU A 29 -7.60 9.03 13.60
CA GLU A 29 -7.54 10.47 13.93
C GLU A 29 -8.01 10.74 15.37
N ALA A 30 -9.04 10.05 15.83
CA ALA A 30 -9.54 10.15 17.20
C ALA A 30 -8.64 9.47 18.25
N GLY A 31 -7.49 8.91 17.85
CA GLY A 31 -6.64 8.10 18.73
C GLY A 31 -7.29 6.77 19.16
N ALA A 32 -8.46 6.44 18.62
CA ALA A 32 -9.27 5.28 18.98
C ALA A 32 -8.87 3.99 18.25
N MET A 33 -7.74 3.98 17.54
CA MET A 33 -7.15 2.77 16.94
C MET A 33 -5.95 2.33 17.80
N PRO A 34 -6.14 1.42 18.74
CA PRO A 34 -5.01 0.83 19.48
C PRO A 34 -4.14 0.04 18.51
N ILE A 35 -2.83 0.12 18.68
CA ILE A 35 -1.89 -0.75 17.96
C ILE A 35 -1.74 -2.05 18.78
N HIS A 36 -1.85 -3.19 18.11
CA HIS A 36 -1.68 -4.51 18.70
C HIS A 36 -0.41 -5.16 18.17
N VAL A 37 0.73 -4.79 18.75
CA VAL A 37 2.03 -5.31 18.34
C VAL A 37 2.18 -6.76 18.77
N ALA A 38 2.53 -7.62 17.82
CA ALA A 38 2.87 -9.02 18.02
C ALA A 38 4.09 -9.38 17.15
N GLN A 39 4.69 -10.54 17.41
CA GLN A 39 5.72 -11.08 16.52
C GLN A 39 5.05 -11.63 15.26
N VAL A 40 5.27 -10.98 14.13
CA VAL A 40 4.60 -11.26 12.85
C VAL A 40 5.63 -11.72 11.81
N ASN A 41 5.30 -12.77 11.08
CA ASN A 41 6.02 -13.12 9.86
C ASN A 41 5.58 -12.17 8.73
N VAL A 42 6.33 -11.08 8.56
CA VAL A 42 6.02 -10.07 7.54
C VAL A 42 6.19 -10.62 6.13
N GLU A 43 7.07 -11.60 5.93
CA GLU A 43 7.24 -12.27 4.64
C GLU A 43 5.96 -12.99 4.19
N GLU A 44 5.27 -13.70 5.12
CA GLU A 44 3.97 -14.30 4.80
C GLU A 44 2.95 -13.25 4.35
N LEU A 45 2.89 -12.09 5.01
CA LEU A 45 1.99 -11.00 4.60
C LEU A 45 2.30 -10.49 3.19
N LEU A 46 3.58 -10.39 2.83
CA LEU A 46 3.98 -10.01 1.48
C LEU A 46 3.58 -11.09 0.46
N GLN A 47 3.73 -12.37 0.81
CA GLN A 47 3.36 -13.50 -0.02
C GLN A 47 1.84 -13.57 -0.24
N ASP A 48 1.06 -13.38 0.83
CA ASP A 48 -0.41 -13.33 0.75
C ASP A 48 -0.87 -12.17 -0.15
N ALA A 49 -0.30 -10.99 0.05
CA ALA A 49 -0.58 -9.82 -0.80
C ALA A 49 -0.17 -10.08 -2.27
N PHE A 50 1.00 -10.70 -2.50
CA PHE A 50 1.44 -11.09 -3.84
C PHE A 50 0.45 -12.03 -4.51
N ALA A 51 -0.02 -13.05 -3.80
CA ALA A 51 -0.98 -14.02 -4.32
C ALA A 51 -2.31 -13.37 -4.75
N LEU A 52 -2.80 -12.39 -3.98
CA LEU A 52 -4.03 -11.64 -4.28
C LEU A 52 -3.96 -10.84 -5.60
N PHE A 53 -2.78 -10.31 -5.92
CA PHE A 53 -2.61 -9.49 -7.12
C PHE A 53 -2.11 -10.27 -8.34
N LYS A 54 -1.66 -11.52 -8.17
CA LYS A 54 -1.04 -12.34 -9.23
C LYS A 54 -1.92 -12.50 -10.47
N GLU A 55 -3.22 -12.80 -10.28
CA GLU A 55 -4.15 -12.96 -11.40
C GLU A 55 -4.34 -11.65 -12.16
N ASN A 56 -4.44 -10.53 -11.45
CA ASN A 56 -4.54 -9.20 -12.07
C ASN A 56 -3.28 -8.84 -12.86
N ALA A 57 -2.10 -9.16 -12.31
CA ALA A 57 -0.83 -8.97 -13.00
C ALA A 57 -0.78 -9.76 -14.31
N GLN A 58 -1.17 -11.04 -14.28
CA GLN A 58 -1.21 -11.89 -15.48
C GLN A 58 -2.16 -11.35 -16.55
N LYS A 59 -3.38 -10.96 -16.16
CA LYS A 59 -4.39 -10.40 -17.10
C LYS A 59 -3.93 -9.13 -17.79
N ARG A 60 -3.07 -8.34 -17.12
CA ARG A 60 -2.56 -7.07 -17.60
C ARG A 60 -1.14 -7.14 -18.15
N ALA A 61 -0.58 -8.36 -18.27
CA ALA A 61 0.82 -8.60 -18.66
C ALA A 61 1.83 -7.78 -17.82
N ILE A 62 1.51 -7.49 -16.55
CA ILE A 62 2.40 -6.79 -15.62
C ILE A 62 3.40 -7.78 -15.04
N SER A 63 4.69 -7.47 -15.16
CA SER A 63 5.77 -8.24 -14.53
C SER A 63 5.76 -7.95 -13.03
N PHE A 64 5.17 -8.86 -12.23
CA PHE A 64 5.05 -8.69 -10.79
C PHE A 64 6.00 -9.63 -10.05
N HIS A 65 6.90 -9.09 -9.25
CA HIS A 65 7.95 -9.82 -8.54
C HIS A 65 7.92 -9.54 -7.06
N ILE A 66 8.24 -10.57 -6.27
CA ILE A 66 8.52 -10.46 -4.84
C ILE A 66 9.97 -10.87 -4.57
N LYS A 67 10.67 -10.14 -3.72
CA LYS A 67 12.02 -10.45 -3.26
C LYS A 67 12.04 -10.34 -1.74
N SER A 68 12.49 -11.42 -1.08
CA SER A 68 12.78 -11.45 0.35
C SER A 68 14.02 -12.30 0.58
N ASP A 69 14.89 -11.84 1.46
CA ASP A 69 16.07 -12.58 1.92
C ASP A 69 15.94 -12.93 3.42
N LEU A 70 14.70 -12.91 3.98
CA LEU A 70 14.44 -12.94 5.43
C LEU A 70 13.60 -14.16 5.84
N GLU A 71 13.99 -15.35 5.40
CA GLU A 71 13.26 -16.60 5.60
C GLU A 71 12.72 -16.77 7.03
N GLY A 72 11.39 -16.69 7.17
CA GLY A 72 10.66 -16.98 8.41
C GLY A 72 10.96 -16.07 9.61
N ARG A 73 11.70 -14.98 9.44
CA ARG A 73 12.01 -14.06 10.51
C ARG A 73 10.77 -13.32 10.99
N LEU A 74 10.58 -13.26 12.32
CA LEU A 74 9.49 -12.53 12.95
C LEU A 74 9.93 -11.11 13.28
N PHE A 75 8.99 -10.16 13.14
CA PHE A 75 9.19 -8.75 13.47
C PHE A 75 8.03 -8.23 14.29
N PRO A 76 8.27 -7.29 15.22
CA PRO A 76 7.20 -6.66 15.98
C PRO A 76 6.36 -5.79 15.05
N ALA A 77 5.07 -6.11 14.93
CA ALA A 77 4.13 -5.36 14.10
C ALA A 77 2.68 -5.60 14.51
N ASP A 78 1.80 -4.68 14.14
CA ASP A 78 0.38 -4.96 14.05
C ASP A 78 0.07 -5.55 12.68
N ARG A 79 -0.27 -6.84 12.64
CA ARG A 79 -0.55 -7.60 11.42
C ARG A 79 -1.56 -6.88 10.53
N THR A 80 -2.68 -6.45 11.11
CA THR A 80 -3.78 -5.82 10.36
C THR A 80 -3.35 -4.50 9.73
N TYR A 81 -2.51 -3.74 10.45
CA TYR A 81 -2.00 -2.47 9.93
C TYR A 81 -1.00 -2.67 8.79
N VAL A 82 -0.09 -3.64 8.94
CA VAL A 82 0.85 -3.98 7.86
C VAL A 82 0.11 -4.47 6.61
N GLU A 83 -0.89 -5.34 6.76
CA GLU A 83 -1.76 -5.77 5.65
C GLU A 83 -2.44 -4.57 4.98
N THR A 84 -3.00 -3.64 5.77
CA THR A 84 -3.65 -2.42 5.24
C THR A 84 -2.68 -1.54 4.48
N ILE A 85 -1.45 -1.36 4.98
CA ILE A 85 -0.40 -0.60 4.31
C ILE A 85 -0.05 -1.25 2.97
N LEU A 86 0.25 -2.55 2.96
CA LEU A 86 0.59 -3.32 1.75
C LEU A 86 -0.50 -3.23 0.68
N MET A 87 -1.76 -3.46 1.08
CA MET A 87 -2.90 -3.43 0.16
C MET A 87 -3.11 -2.05 -0.47
N ASN A 88 -2.94 -0.97 0.30
CA ASN A 88 -3.03 0.39 -0.24
C ASN A 88 -1.91 0.70 -1.23
N LEU A 89 -0.66 0.36 -0.89
CA LEU A 89 0.49 0.62 -1.76
C LEU A 89 0.43 -0.21 -3.05
N LEU A 90 0.12 -1.51 -2.96
CA LEU A 90 -0.03 -2.38 -4.12
C LEU A 90 -1.22 -1.97 -4.99
N SER A 91 -2.36 -1.63 -4.38
CA SER A 91 -3.52 -1.13 -5.13
C SER A 91 -3.17 0.13 -5.94
N ASN A 92 -2.37 1.04 -5.37
CA ASN A 92 -1.88 2.21 -6.08
C ASN A 92 -0.90 1.83 -7.20
N ALA A 93 0.07 0.95 -6.95
CA ALA A 93 0.99 0.46 -7.96
C ALA A 93 0.25 -0.14 -9.17
N PHE A 94 -0.68 -1.07 -8.92
CA PHE A 94 -1.50 -1.66 -9.97
C PHE A 94 -2.42 -0.67 -10.69
N LYS A 95 -2.89 0.36 -10.01
CA LYS A 95 -3.75 1.39 -10.59
C LYS A 95 -3.00 2.28 -11.57
N PHE A 96 -1.76 2.61 -11.28
CA PHE A 96 -0.99 3.60 -12.02
C PHE A 96 0.05 3.00 -12.97
N THR A 97 0.30 1.70 -12.89
CA THR A 97 1.14 0.98 -13.86
C THR A 97 0.32 0.65 -15.10
N PRO A 98 0.80 0.98 -16.30
CA PRO A 98 0.17 0.55 -17.56
C PRO A 98 0.31 -0.96 -17.75
N ASP A 99 -0.51 -1.53 -18.64
CA ASP A 99 -0.38 -2.92 -19.04
C ASP A 99 0.99 -3.16 -19.69
N GLY A 100 1.60 -4.30 -19.39
CA GLY A 100 2.99 -4.61 -19.79
C GLY A 100 4.07 -3.99 -18.92
N GLY A 101 3.72 -3.19 -17.91
CA GLY A 101 4.67 -2.60 -16.97
C GLY A 101 5.22 -3.59 -15.94
N SER A 102 5.90 -3.08 -14.91
CA SER A 102 6.50 -3.89 -13.86
C SER A 102 6.16 -3.36 -12.46
N ILE A 103 5.98 -4.28 -11.51
CA ILE A 103 5.81 -3.98 -10.09
C ILE A 103 6.72 -4.92 -9.31
N SER A 104 7.46 -4.39 -8.33
CA SER A 104 8.27 -5.18 -7.42
C SER A 104 7.90 -4.90 -5.96
N LEU A 105 7.84 -5.95 -5.18
CA LEU A 105 7.65 -5.93 -3.73
C LEU A 105 8.89 -6.56 -3.10
N SER A 106 9.58 -5.84 -2.22
CA SER A 106 10.77 -6.36 -1.55
C SER A 106 10.70 -6.15 -0.05
N LEU A 107 11.15 -7.16 0.72
CA LEU A 107 11.35 -7.12 2.16
C LEU A 107 12.86 -7.04 2.43
N TRP A 108 13.27 -6.21 3.37
CA TRP A 108 14.66 -5.97 3.70
C TRP A 108 14.84 -5.66 5.20
N THR A 109 16.09 -5.82 5.69
CA THR A 109 16.51 -5.37 7.02
C THR A 109 17.74 -4.49 6.91
N GLU A 110 17.87 -3.49 7.78
CA GLU A 110 19.01 -2.59 7.85
C GLU A 110 19.22 -2.15 9.31
N GLY A 111 20.29 -2.64 9.94
CA GLY A 111 20.55 -2.39 11.36
C GLY A 111 19.38 -2.85 12.25
N ASP A 112 18.89 -1.93 13.09
CA ASP A 112 17.76 -2.17 14.00
C ASP A 112 16.39 -1.86 13.36
N THR A 113 16.32 -1.87 12.04
CA THR A 113 15.08 -1.65 11.29
C THR A 113 14.84 -2.75 10.28
N TYR A 114 13.57 -2.95 9.95
CA TYR A 114 13.14 -3.74 8.80
C TYR A 114 12.13 -2.92 8.00
N GLY A 115 11.86 -3.36 6.81
CA GLY A 115 10.87 -2.67 6.01
C GLY A 115 10.60 -3.35 4.69
N PHE A 116 9.68 -2.77 3.95
CA PHE A 116 9.36 -3.23 2.61
C PHE A 116 9.26 -2.07 1.64
N THR A 117 9.50 -2.38 0.39
CA THR A 117 9.48 -1.43 -0.72
C THR A 117 8.51 -1.91 -1.77
N VAL A 118 7.63 -1.03 -2.23
CA VAL A 118 6.76 -1.24 -3.39
C VAL A 118 7.21 -0.28 -4.48
N ARG A 119 7.70 -0.82 -5.59
CA ARG A 119 8.13 -0.03 -6.75
C ARG A 119 7.34 -0.43 -7.97
N ASP A 120 6.89 0.55 -8.72
CA ASP A 120 6.15 0.38 -9.98
C ASP A 120 6.77 1.19 -11.11
N SER A 121 6.62 0.73 -12.34
CA SER A 121 7.02 1.43 -13.57
C SER A 121 5.85 2.24 -14.15
N GLY A 122 5.08 2.87 -13.28
CA GLY A 122 3.89 3.62 -13.67
C GLY A 122 4.18 5.01 -14.20
N ILE A 123 3.14 5.83 -14.17
CA ILE A 123 3.19 7.22 -14.68
C ILE A 123 4.14 8.14 -13.90
N GLY A 124 4.59 7.73 -12.72
CA GLY A 124 5.38 8.58 -11.83
C GLY A 124 4.66 9.83 -11.35
N MET A 125 5.39 10.67 -10.62
CA MET A 125 4.88 11.91 -10.03
C MET A 125 5.89 13.03 -10.16
N SER A 126 5.37 14.28 -10.31
CA SER A 126 6.22 15.47 -10.29
C SER A 126 6.67 15.83 -8.86
N PRO A 127 7.73 16.63 -8.70
CA PRO A 127 8.17 17.10 -7.38
C PRO A 127 7.05 17.79 -6.58
N GLU A 128 6.21 18.58 -7.25
CA GLU A 128 5.09 19.27 -6.61
C GLU A 128 4.02 18.29 -6.11
N GLN A 129 3.77 17.22 -6.87
CA GLN A 129 2.84 16.17 -6.47
C GLN A 129 3.37 15.40 -5.26
N LEU A 130 4.67 15.10 -5.24
CA LEU A 130 5.33 14.37 -4.14
C LEU A 130 5.17 15.07 -2.78
N THR A 131 5.13 16.40 -2.76
CA THR A 131 4.92 17.14 -1.50
C THR A 131 3.53 16.97 -0.90
N ARG A 132 2.55 16.56 -1.72
CA ARG A 132 1.14 16.56 -1.38
C ARG A 132 0.48 15.19 -1.31
N ILE A 133 1.14 14.13 -1.77
CA ILE A 133 0.51 12.79 -1.90
C ILE A 133 0.01 12.20 -0.59
N PHE A 134 0.52 12.64 0.56
CA PHE A 134 0.06 12.24 1.88
C PHE A 134 -1.01 13.16 2.46
N GLU A 135 -1.38 14.25 1.75
CA GLU A 135 -2.50 15.10 2.12
C GLU A 135 -3.82 14.35 1.92
N ARG A 136 -4.79 14.64 2.78
CA ARG A 136 -6.13 14.04 2.71
C ARG A 136 -6.86 14.52 1.46
N PHE A 137 -7.57 13.60 0.81
CA PHE A 137 -8.38 13.88 -0.39
C PHE A 137 -7.57 14.41 -1.58
N TYR A 138 -6.24 14.44 -1.47
CA TYR A 138 -5.41 14.83 -2.59
C TYR A 138 -5.43 13.75 -3.67
N GLN A 139 -5.64 14.18 -4.88
CA GLN A 139 -5.59 13.36 -6.09
C GLN A 139 -4.82 14.13 -7.15
N VAL A 140 -3.97 13.44 -7.89
CA VAL A 140 -3.27 14.04 -9.02
C VAL A 140 -4.30 14.43 -10.09
N ASP A 141 -4.27 15.67 -10.54
CA ASP A 141 -5.21 16.23 -11.51
C ASP A 141 -5.33 15.37 -12.77
N GLY A 142 -6.57 15.18 -13.23
CA GLY A 142 -6.92 14.36 -14.41
C GLY A 142 -7.11 12.87 -14.11
N GLN A 143 -6.77 12.39 -12.94
CA GLN A 143 -6.92 10.97 -12.56
C GLN A 143 -7.93 10.78 -11.40
N ARG A 144 -9.21 10.97 -11.68
CA ARG A 144 -10.32 10.75 -10.71
C ARG A 144 -10.51 9.27 -10.34
N LYS A 145 -9.43 8.55 -10.02
CA LYS A 145 -9.48 7.15 -9.61
C LYS A 145 -9.04 7.04 -8.15
N GLY A 146 -9.99 7.03 -7.20
CA GLY A 146 -9.68 6.78 -5.80
C GLY A 146 -10.39 7.74 -4.85
N THR A 147 -10.06 7.67 -3.56
CA THR A 147 -10.65 8.49 -2.49
C THR A 147 -9.73 9.62 -2.03
N GLY A 148 -8.43 9.51 -2.32
CA GLY A 148 -7.41 10.39 -1.75
C GLY A 148 -7.13 10.16 -0.26
N ILE A 149 -7.64 9.05 0.32
CA ILE A 149 -7.47 8.72 1.74
C ILE A 149 -6.37 7.67 1.96
N GLY A 150 -6.13 6.81 0.97
CA GLY A 150 -5.27 5.63 1.14
C GLY A 150 -3.86 5.95 1.62
N LEU A 151 -3.15 6.90 0.99
CA LEU A 151 -1.78 7.24 1.37
C LEU A 151 -1.69 8.00 2.70
N SER A 152 -2.67 8.85 3.03
CA SER A 152 -2.73 9.50 4.35
C SER A 152 -2.98 8.48 5.47
N LEU A 153 -3.78 7.45 5.23
CA LEU A 153 -3.97 6.33 6.15
C LEU A 153 -2.67 5.52 6.29
N VAL A 154 -2.01 5.19 5.18
CA VAL A 154 -0.70 4.48 5.20
C VAL A 154 0.29 5.23 6.08
N LYS A 155 0.48 6.53 5.86
CA LYS A 155 1.39 7.35 6.67
C LYS A 155 1.06 7.26 8.17
N MET A 156 -0.20 7.40 8.54
CA MET A 156 -0.65 7.33 9.92
C MET A 156 -0.40 5.93 10.55
N LEU A 157 -0.65 4.85 9.83
CA LEU A 157 -0.40 3.50 10.32
C LEU A 157 1.09 3.21 10.50
N VAL A 158 1.93 3.72 9.60
CA VAL A 158 3.39 3.63 9.72
C VAL A 158 3.89 4.44 10.92
N GLU A 159 3.40 5.66 11.11
CA GLU A 159 3.73 6.50 12.28
C GLU A 159 3.30 5.85 13.61
N LYS A 160 2.18 5.13 13.65
CA LYS A 160 1.76 4.33 14.82
C LYS A 160 2.72 3.19 15.16
N HIS A 161 3.46 2.67 14.19
CA HIS A 161 4.56 1.71 14.40
C HIS A 161 5.89 2.41 14.73
N HIS A 162 5.90 3.72 14.99
CA HIS A 162 7.13 4.51 15.14
C HIS A 162 8.06 4.42 13.92
N GLY A 163 7.48 4.09 12.76
CA GLY A 163 8.17 3.93 11.49
C GLY A 163 8.17 5.19 10.64
N THR A 164 8.74 5.06 9.45
CA THR A 164 8.75 6.12 8.44
C THR A 164 8.33 5.56 7.08
N ILE A 165 7.68 6.40 6.28
CA ILE A 165 7.41 6.13 4.87
C ILE A 165 8.04 7.23 4.02
N THR A 166 8.80 6.81 3.01
CA THR A 166 9.39 7.70 2.02
C THR A 166 8.90 7.33 0.63
N VAL A 167 8.98 8.28 -0.28
CA VAL A 167 8.60 8.11 -1.68
C VAL A 167 9.68 8.70 -2.57
N ALA A 168 10.07 7.95 -3.59
CA ALA A 168 10.86 8.40 -4.71
C ALA A 168 10.06 8.16 -6.00
N SER A 169 10.04 9.13 -6.90
CA SER A 169 9.31 9.00 -8.16
C SER A 169 9.87 9.91 -9.22
N GLU A 170 9.78 9.45 -10.45
CA GLU A 170 10.16 10.22 -11.63
C GLU A 170 9.03 10.13 -12.68
N PRO A 171 8.55 11.27 -13.21
CA PRO A 171 7.46 11.28 -14.19
C PRO A 171 7.72 10.35 -15.36
N ALA A 172 6.72 9.55 -15.73
CA ALA A 172 6.74 8.55 -16.80
C ALA A 172 7.80 7.44 -16.65
N GLN A 173 8.38 7.25 -15.46
CA GLN A 173 9.38 6.22 -15.24
C GLN A 173 9.00 5.27 -14.10
N TYR A 174 8.82 5.78 -12.87
CA TYR A 174 8.54 4.93 -11.72
C TYR A 174 7.96 5.69 -10.54
N THR A 175 7.36 4.93 -9.63
CA THR A 175 7.12 5.34 -8.24
C THR A 175 7.63 4.24 -7.31
N GLU A 176 8.29 4.64 -6.23
CA GLU A 176 8.80 3.75 -5.19
C GLU A 176 8.40 4.26 -3.82
N PHE A 177 7.65 3.46 -3.08
CA PHE A 177 7.35 3.69 -1.66
C PHE A 177 8.22 2.77 -0.82
N LYS A 178 8.96 3.33 0.14
CA LYS A 178 9.76 2.59 1.12
C LYS A 178 9.17 2.82 2.51
N VAL A 179 8.72 1.75 3.14
CA VAL A 179 8.25 1.71 4.54
C VAL A 179 9.37 1.13 5.39
N THR A 180 9.72 1.83 6.45
CA THR A 180 10.74 1.42 7.44
C THR A 180 10.09 1.34 8.81
N LEU A 181 10.26 0.23 9.49
CA LEU A 181 9.72 -0.04 10.83
C LEU A 181 10.85 -0.45 11.78
N PRO A 182 10.77 -0.14 13.09
CA PRO A 182 11.75 -0.60 14.05
C PRO A 182 11.68 -2.13 14.22
N ALA A 183 12.83 -2.79 14.29
CA ALA A 183 12.91 -4.23 14.51
C ALA A 183 12.79 -4.59 16.01
N ASP A 184 12.84 -3.59 16.88
CA ASP A 184 12.57 -3.70 18.32
C ASP A 184 11.55 -2.62 18.69
N MET A 185 10.41 -3.06 19.15
CA MET A 185 9.35 -2.20 19.70
C MET A 185 9.18 -2.60 21.16
N ALA A 186 9.94 -1.92 22.03
CA ALA A 186 9.83 -2.07 23.49
C ALA A 186 8.52 -1.48 24.01
#